data_84c21c3cc477ecfe948d2b5b4ae5759b
#
_entry.id   84c21c3cc477ecfe948d2b5b4ae5759b
#
_cell.length_a   1.000
_cell.length_b   1.000
_cell.length_c   1.000
_cell.angle_alpha   90.00
_cell.angle_beta   90.00
_cell.angle_gamma   90.00
#
_symmetry.space_group_name_H-M   'P 1'
#
loop_
_entity.id
_entity.type
_entity.pdbx_description
1 polymer ?
#
loop_
_entity_poly.entity_id
_entity_poly.type
_entity_poly.pdbx_seq_one_letter_code
_entity_poly.pdbx_strand_id
1 'polypeptide(L)'
;MSMIARIRAGERLSPHHYTLDEGQWHEMIAAAPGWFIAHWCDDLRAYALFLDQETPLLVSTPLIDGRYFALSAALPCAAWPERIAQDLWGCLPLGAIDTEPALDRGGWASIAPLSARSVPAPVSADHTPSPSVFVQSLHGDMAPFMWGHGKIMPGAAHIGLMHRLKGCMPEEALRLISRSNGSAFVAAPLAYSRAIENALGIIPDDATRDARTILLEIERIVVHCRDIAQMAQLTGFALLATHASLAEDLCAGLCAHHGASRRLTDMITPQGIAAGIDICGLAHALHDALMPRLPVIEGLHFQMAETLEGLGTIPPARAQALCLGGLVGRASGRSFDLRQLEDDMRHVPGRAGSRLGGDGWARQCLRLDEIRDSLRRIDRIAADFGVPLPSPAADTSGSGEGIGAVEGPHGDIWCWVRLKESRLDGIMLRDPALATLGSLPALMHDIWEDRLVLASLGFDPAGADQ
;
A
#
# COMPACT_ATOMS: atom_id res chain seq x y z
N MET A 1 20.96 16.57 16.48
CA MET A 1 21.18 15.30 15.75
C MET A 1 19.83 14.92 15.15
N SER A 2 19.76 14.47 13.89
CA SER A 2 18.48 14.03 13.28
C SER A 2 18.05 12.68 13.82
N MET A 3 16.78 12.33 13.66
CA MET A 3 16.23 11.01 14.02
C MET A 3 17.03 9.87 13.38
N ILE A 4 17.35 9.97 12.09
CA ILE A 4 18.16 8.98 11.35
C ILE A 4 19.57 8.81 11.99
N ALA A 5 20.21 9.90 12.37
CA ALA A 5 21.51 9.82 13.02
C ALA A 5 21.44 9.16 14.42
N ARG A 6 20.32 9.31 15.14
CA ARG A 6 20.08 8.60 16.41
C ARG A 6 19.88 7.10 16.17
N ILE A 7 19.10 6.72 15.15
CA ILE A 7 18.90 5.31 14.77
C ILE A 7 20.25 4.64 14.46
N ARG A 8 21.08 5.28 13.64
CA ARG A 8 22.40 4.75 13.26
C ARG A 8 23.41 4.67 14.38
N ALA A 9 23.17 5.33 15.50
CA ALA A 9 23.98 5.23 16.71
C ALA A 9 23.64 4.00 17.59
N GLY A 10 22.55 3.31 17.30
CA GLY A 10 22.14 2.07 17.98
C GLY A 10 22.96 0.85 17.57
N GLU A 11 22.70 -0.28 18.22
CA GLU A 11 23.28 -1.56 17.85
C GLU A 11 22.71 -2.05 16.53
N ARG A 12 23.58 -2.43 15.58
CA ARG A 12 23.19 -2.91 14.26
C ARG A 12 22.95 -4.41 14.29
N LEU A 13 21.71 -4.82 13.99
CA LEU A 13 21.30 -6.23 13.90
C LEU A 13 21.44 -6.81 12.49
N SER A 14 21.16 -6.00 11.45
CA SER A 14 21.30 -6.38 10.03
C SER A 14 21.73 -5.15 9.20
N PRO A 15 21.99 -5.27 7.90
CA PRO A 15 22.35 -4.14 7.06
C PRO A 15 21.41 -2.93 7.15
N HIS A 16 20.11 -3.19 7.38
CA HIS A 16 19.09 -2.16 7.44
C HIS A 16 18.36 -2.06 8.78
N HIS A 17 18.72 -2.90 9.78
CA HIS A 17 18.02 -2.98 11.06
C HIS A 17 18.95 -2.61 12.23
N TYR A 18 18.51 -1.65 13.03
CA TYR A 18 19.15 -1.19 14.26
C TYR A 18 18.23 -1.43 15.46
N THR A 19 18.79 -1.73 16.62
CA THR A 19 18.03 -1.78 17.87
C THR A 19 18.49 -0.66 18.80
N LEU A 20 17.53 -0.06 19.48
CA LEU A 20 17.72 0.99 20.49
C LEU A 20 17.20 0.49 21.82
N ASP A 21 17.89 0.84 22.91
CA ASP A 21 17.31 0.73 24.24
C ASP A 21 16.20 1.77 24.45
N GLU A 22 15.49 1.71 25.56
CA GLU A 22 14.37 2.61 25.88
C GLU A 22 14.80 4.08 25.88
N GLY A 23 15.96 4.40 26.45
CA GLY A 23 16.49 5.77 26.52
C GLY A 23 16.86 6.31 25.13
N GLN A 24 17.55 5.50 24.34
CA GLN A 24 17.93 5.84 22.97
C GLN A 24 16.68 6.00 22.06
N TRP A 25 15.65 5.16 22.25
CA TRP A 25 14.39 5.28 21.54
C TRP A 25 13.67 6.60 21.87
N HIS A 26 13.60 6.94 23.15
CA HIS A 26 13.04 8.22 23.58
C HIS A 26 13.83 9.43 23.04
N GLU A 27 15.16 9.39 23.05
CA GLU A 27 15.99 10.41 22.42
C GLU A 27 15.80 10.51 20.90
N MET A 28 15.57 9.38 20.23
CA MET A 28 15.27 9.35 18.81
C MET A 28 13.96 10.10 18.51
N ILE A 29 12.89 9.85 19.28
CA ILE A 29 11.58 10.53 19.13
C ILE A 29 11.72 12.05 19.32
N ALA A 30 12.55 12.50 20.25
CA ALA A 30 12.78 13.92 20.49
C ALA A 30 13.63 14.63 19.40
N ALA A 31 14.17 13.89 18.44
CA ALA A 31 14.98 14.44 17.36
C ALA A 31 14.14 14.95 16.18
N ALA A 32 14.78 15.73 15.28
CA ALA A 32 14.13 16.19 14.06
C ALA A 32 13.63 14.99 13.22
N PRO A 33 12.34 14.98 12.81
CA PRO A 33 11.71 13.83 12.20
C PRO A 33 12.35 13.41 10.87
N GLY A 34 12.41 12.10 10.64
CA GLY A 34 12.74 11.49 9.35
C GLY A 34 11.48 11.19 8.52
N TRP A 35 11.66 10.64 7.33
CA TRP A 35 10.55 10.14 6.52
C TRP A 35 10.05 8.82 7.11
N PHE A 36 8.92 8.87 7.80
CA PHE A 36 8.27 7.70 8.40
C PHE A 36 7.52 6.90 7.34
N ILE A 37 7.66 5.58 7.39
CA ILE A 37 6.98 4.64 6.48
C ILE A 37 5.94 3.82 7.22
N ALA A 38 6.34 3.11 8.29
CA ALA A 38 5.48 2.17 9.00
C ALA A 38 5.88 2.01 10.46
N HIS A 39 4.94 1.55 11.27
CA HIS A 39 5.15 1.09 12.64
C HIS A 39 4.32 -0.17 12.88
N TRP A 40 4.87 -1.11 13.63
CA TRP A 40 4.19 -2.33 14.09
C TRP A 40 4.87 -2.86 15.36
N CYS A 41 4.23 -3.82 15.98
CA CYS A 41 4.79 -4.54 17.13
C CYS A 41 4.78 -6.05 16.90
N ASP A 42 5.54 -6.75 17.71
CA ASP A 42 5.34 -8.16 18.07
C ASP A 42 5.31 -8.28 19.60
N ASP A 43 5.32 -9.50 20.15
CA ASP A 43 5.28 -9.71 21.60
C ASP A 43 6.48 -9.15 22.36
N LEU A 44 7.57 -8.89 21.70
CA LEU A 44 8.87 -8.55 22.29
C LEU A 44 9.34 -7.14 21.97
N ARG A 45 8.95 -6.60 20.84
CA ARG A 45 9.51 -5.36 20.28
C ARG A 45 8.48 -4.48 19.61
N ALA A 46 8.71 -3.18 19.67
CA ALA A 46 8.12 -2.20 18.77
C ALA A 46 9.13 -1.89 17.64
N TYR A 47 8.62 -1.78 16.42
CA TYR A 47 9.39 -1.55 15.20
C TYR A 47 8.94 -0.28 14.52
N ALA A 48 9.87 0.45 13.91
CA ALA A 48 9.55 1.55 13.02
C ALA A 48 10.43 1.49 11.78
N LEU A 49 9.84 1.75 10.62
CA LEU A 49 10.52 1.82 9.34
C LEU A 49 10.58 3.27 8.86
N PHE A 50 11.76 3.72 8.50
CA PHE A 50 12.02 5.04 7.95
C PHE A 50 12.69 4.93 6.59
N LEU A 51 12.64 6.01 5.80
CA LEU A 51 13.46 6.16 4.61
C LEU A 51 14.59 7.16 4.91
N ASP A 52 15.83 6.72 4.77
CA ASP A 52 17.02 7.56 4.83
C ASP A 52 17.53 7.79 3.41
N GLN A 53 17.22 8.94 2.85
CA GLN A 53 17.40 9.24 1.42
C GLN A 53 16.63 8.23 0.56
N GLU A 54 17.30 7.19 0.08
CA GLU A 54 16.76 6.14 -0.80
C GLU A 54 16.80 4.75 -0.15
N THR A 55 17.33 4.65 1.08
CA THR A 55 17.56 3.37 1.75
C THR A 55 16.56 3.16 2.89
N PRO A 56 15.84 2.03 2.95
CA PRO A 56 15.00 1.70 4.09
C PRO A 56 15.86 1.49 5.34
N LEU A 57 15.40 2.07 6.44
CA LEU A 57 16.06 2.02 7.74
C LEU A 57 15.07 1.52 8.79
N LEU A 58 15.22 0.28 9.20
CA LEU A 58 14.44 -0.35 10.25
C LEU A 58 15.07 -0.08 11.60
N VAL A 59 14.25 0.27 12.57
CA VAL A 59 14.65 0.40 13.96
C VAL A 59 13.67 -0.34 14.87
N SER A 60 14.18 -0.96 15.91
CA SER A 60 13.34 -1.61 16.91
C SER A 60 13.79 -1.27 18.34
N THR A 61 12.84 -1.37 19.29
CA THR A 61 13.11 -1.27 20.72
C THR A 61 12.42 -2.41 21.47
N PRO A 62 13.02 -2.99 22.52
CA PRO A 62 12.31 -3.99 23.32
C PRO A 62 11.13 -3.37 24.05
N LEU A 63 10.05 -4.15 24.19
CA LEU A 63 8.90 -3.77 25.01
C LEU A 63 9.23 -4.03 26.49
N ILE A 64 9.01 -3.02 27.34
CA ILE A 64 9.14 -3.14 28.80
C ILE A 64 7.73 -3.25 29.38
N ASP A 65 7.39 -4.41 29.93
CA ASP A 65 6.05 -4.72 30.42
C ASP A 65 4.94 -4.47 29.38
N GLY A 66 5.24 -4.75 28.09
CA GLY A 66 4.32 -4.53 26.99
C GLY A 66 4.19 -3.05 26.57
N ARG A 67 5.12 -2.17 26.96
CA ARG A 67 5.07 -0.72 26.74
C ARG A 67 6.29 -0.21 25.98
N TYR A 68 6.10 0.91 25.28
CA TYR A 68 7.18 1.66 24.60
C TYR A 68 6.77 3.14 24.50
N PHE A 69 7.73 4.06 24.30
CA PHE A 69 7.42 5.48 24.05
C PHE A 69 6.85 5.67 22.65
N ALA A 70 5.72 6.35 22.56
CA ALA A 70 4.97 6.55 21.33
C ALA A 70 5.72 7.43 20.32
N LEU A 71 5.74 7.00 19.07
CA LEU A 71 6.23 7.78 17.93
C LEU A 71 5.30 8.94 17.58
N SER A 72 3.99 8.75 17.79
CA SER A 72 2.97 9.76 17.45
C SER A 72 3.12 11.05 18.23
N ALA A 73 3.81 11.04 19.37
CA ALA A 73 4.17 12.26 20.10
C ALA A 73 4.96 13.27 19.23
N ALA A 74 5.77 12.80 18.28
CA ALA A 74 6.54 13.63 17.35
C ALA A 74 6.13 13.46 15.88
N LEU A 75 5.52 12.33 15.53
CA LEU A 75 5.15 11.93 14.17
C LEU A 75 3.65 11.61 14.11
N PRO A 76 2.76 12.59 13.83
CA PRO A 76 1.32 12.36 13.78
C PRO A 76 0.90 11.21 12.85
N CYS A 77 1.68 10.91 11.80
CA CYS A 77 1.47 9.80 10.89
C CYS A 77 1.61 8.42 11.57
N ALA A 78 2.24 8.31 12.73
CA ALA A 78 2.36 7.07 13.48
C ALA A 78 1.12 6.73 14.34
N ALA A 79 0.18 7.67 14.53
CA ALA A 79 -0.96 7.46 15.42
C ALA A 79 -1.84 6.26 15.04
N TRP A 80 -2.18 6.13 13.77
CA TRP A 80 -2.96 4.97 13.30
C TRP A 80 -2.21 3.64 13.43
N PRO A 81 -0.96 3.52 12.95
CA PRO A 81 -0.17 2.31 13.18
C PRO A 81 -0.01 1.92 14.64
N GLU A 82 0.17 2.86 15.57
CA GLU A 82 0.27 2.59 17.00
C GLU A 82 -1.03 2.02 17.59
N ARG A 83 -2.17 2.59 17.22
CA ARG A 83 -3.50 2.08 17.63
C ARG A 83 -3.75 0.67 17.10
N ILE A 84 -3.39 0.41 15.83
CA ILE A 84 -3.49 -0.91 15.22
C ILE A 84 -2.58 -1.92 15.96
N ALA A 85 -1.34 -1.53 16.26
CA ALA A 85 -0.42 -2.38 17.02
C ALA A 85 -0.93 -2.66 18.44
N GLN A 86 -1.57 -1.68 19.08
CA GLN A 86 -2.21 -1.86 20.39
C GLN A 86 -3.36 -2.89 20.31
N ASP A 87 -4.25 -2.76 19.33
CA ASP A 87 -5.38 -3.69 19.20
C ASP A 87 -4.92 -5.11 18.85
N LEU A 88 -3.94 -5.26 17.97
CA LEU A 88 -3.47 -6.57 17.50
C LEU A 88 -2.54 -7.28 18.50
N TRP A 89 -1.65 -6.54 19.18
CA TRP A 89 -0.58 -7.09 20.00
C TRP A 89 -0.67 -6.72 21.48
N GLY A 90 -1.56 -5.80 21.87
CA GLY A 90 -1.68 -5.30 23.25
C GLY A 90 -0.51 -4.44 23.70
N CYS A 91 0.26 -3.87 22.75
CA CYS A 91 1.40 -3.02 23.04
C CYS A 91 0.92 -1.60 23.37
N LEU A 92 1.32 -1.05 24.52
CA LEU A 92 0.87 0.27 24.97
C LEU A 92 1.86 1.37 24.63
N PRO A 93 1.50 2.31 23.70
CA PRO A 93 2.34 3.46 23.36
C PRO A 93 2.22 4.55 24.44
N LEU A 94 3.29 4.80 25.20
CA LEU A 94 3.32 5.81 26.24
C LEU A 94 3.45 7.21 25.63
N GLY A 95 2.51 8.09 25.96
CA GLY A 95 2.48 9.46 25.44
C GLY A 95 1.93 9.58 24.01
N ALA A 96 1.21 8.57 23.52
CA ALA A 96 0.53 8.64 22.23
C ALA A 96 -0.51 9.77 22.18
N ILE A 97 -0.67 10.37 21.01
CA ILE A 97 -1.65 11.45 20.79
C ILE A 97 -3.09 10.92 20.73
N ASP A 98 -3.28 9.65 20.44
CA ASP A 98 -4.57 8.96 20.37
C ASP A 98 -4.39 7.49 20.76
N THR A 99 -5.22 7.01 21.67
CA THR A 99 -5.23 5.62 22.18
C THR A 99 -6.58 4.95 21.99
N GLU A 100 -7.54 5.58 21.30
CA GLU A 100 -8.82 4.94 20.98
C GLU A 100 -8.57 3.70 20.11
N PRO A 101 -9.29 2.59 20.32
CA PRO A 101 -9.18 1.41 19.47
C PRO A 101 -9.37 1.75 18.00
N ALA A 102 -8.50 1.24 17.14
CA ALA A 102 -8.58 1.44 15.68
C ALA A 102 -9.44 0.36 15.02
N LEU A 103 -9.21 -0.90 15.37
CA LEU A 103 -9.80 -2.08 14.77
C LEU A 103 -10.82 -2.75 15.69
N ASP A 104 -10.45 -2.98 16.96
CA ASP A 104 -11.33 -3.67 17.93
C ASP A 104 -12.29 -2.68 18.59
N ARG A 105 -13.56 -2.82 18.28
CA ARG A 105 -14.68 -2.06 18.87
C ARG A 105 -15.47 -2.89 19.85
N GLY A 106 -14.85 -3.92 20.45
CA GLY A 106 -15.51 -4.87 21.36
C GLY A 106 -16.23 -6.00 20.63
N GLY A 107 -16.01 -6.17 19.33
CA GLY A 107 -16.58 -7.26 18.52
C GLY A 107 -15.66 -8.47 18.36
N TRP A 108 -14.43 -8.39 18.80
CA TRP A 108 -13.49 -9.50 18.65
C TRP A 108 -13.67 -10.53 19.76
N ALA A 109 -13.43 -11.81 19.43
CA ALA A 109 -13.51 -12.91 20.38
C ALA A 109 -12.34 -12.91 21.38
N SER A 110 -11.26 -12.21 21.09
CA SER A 110 -10.07 -12.11 21.94
C SER A 110 -9.44 -10.72 21.87
N ILE A 111 -8.90 -10.27 22.99
CA ILE A 111 -8.09 -9.05 23.08
C ILE A 111 -6.67 -9.40 22.64
N ALA A 112 -6.05 -8.53 21.82
CA ALA A 112 -4.71 -8.69 21.28
C ALA A 112 -4.50 -10.06 20.59
N PRO A 113 -5.26 -10.37 19.52
CA PRO A 113 -5.35 -11.71 18.94
C PRO A 113 -4.04 -12.25 18.35
N LEU A 114 -3.06 -11.38 18.06
CA LEU A 114 -1.75 -11.79 17.54
C LEU A 114 -0.72 -12.04 18.66
N SER A 115 -0.98 -11.56 19.87
CA SER A 115 -0.09 -11.73 21.01
C SER A 115 -0.15 -13.15 21.57
N ALA A 116 0.98 -13.68 22.02
CA ALA A 116 1.04 -14.90 22.82
C ALA A 116 0.30 -14.76 24.17
N ARG A 117 0.02 -13.51 24.60
CA ARG A 117 -0.72 -13.14 25.80
C ARG A 117 -2.20 -12.85 25.54
N SER A 118 -2.71 -13.22 24.37
CA SER A 118 -4.12 -13.02 23.99
C SER A 118 -5.06 -13.64 25.04
N VAL A 119 -6.09 -12.89 25.41
CA VAL A 119 -7.13 -13.34 26.35
C VAL A 119 -8.50 -13.27 25.70
N PRO A 120 -9.46 -14.15 26.07
CA PRO A 120 -10.83 -14.03 25.58
C PRO A 120 -11.43 -12.68 25.91
N ALA A 121 -12.06 -12.04 24.92
CA ALA A 121 -12.75 -10.77 25.13
C ALA A 121 -14.03 -11.00 25.95
N PRO A 122 -14.42 -10.06 26.85
CA PRO A 122 -15.71 -10.11 27.48
C PRO A 122 -16.80 -9.99 26.41
N VAL A 123 -17.80 -10.89 26.45
CA VAL A 123 -18.93 -10.84 25.52
C VAL A 123 -19.71 -9.56 25.77
N SER A 124 -19.63 -8.59 24.85
CA SER A 124 -20.45 -7.39 24.91
C SER A 124 -21.76 -7.63 24.16
N ALA A 125 -22.89 -7.46 24.89
CA ALA A 125 -24.21 -7.69 24.32
C ALA A 125 -24.73 -6.57 23.40
N ASP A 126 -24.02 -5.43 23.28
CA ASP A 126 -24.54 -4.21 22.67
C ASP A 126 -23.67 -3.66 21.54
N HIS A 127 -23.36 -4.50 20.54
CA HIS A 127 -22.71 -3.99 19.34
C HIS A 127 -23.63 -4.11 18.12
N THR A 128 -24.54 -3.15 17.98
CA THR A 128 -25.15 -2.87 16.66
C THR A 128 -24.27 -1.84 15.95
N PRO A 129 -23.56 -2.23 14.85
CA PRO A 129 -22.88 -1.24 14.04
C PRO A 129 -23.90 -0.32 13.41
N SER A 130 -23.79 0.98 13.63
CA SER A 130 -24.55 1.97 12.88
C SER A 130 -24.05 1.94 11.43
N PRO A 131 -24.89 1.54 10.46
CA PRO A 131 -24.46 1.56 9.06
C PRO A 131 -24.42 3.00 8.58
N SER A 132 -23.27 3.43 8.11
CA SER A 132 -23.26 4.55 7.21
C SER A 132 -22.24 4.43 6.17
N VAL A 133 -21.54 4.42 5.48
CA VAL A 133 -20.71 4.19 4.31
C VAL A 133 -19.78 3.00 4.53
N PHE A 134 -20.02 1.90 3.82
CA PHE A 134 -19.03 0.83 3.71
C PHE A 134 -17.95 1.26 2.71
N VAL A 135 -16.73 1.34 3.17
CA VAL A 135 -15.58 1.48 2.30
C VAL A 135 -14.81 0.17 2.35
N GLN A 136 -14.70 -0.51 1.23
CA GLN A 136 -13.78 -1.63 1.12
C GLN A 136 -12.36 -1.09 1.18
N SER A 137 -11.75 -1.19 2.33
CA SER A 137 -10.33 -1.09 2.43
C SER A 137 -9.70 -2.39 1.95
N LEU A 138 -8.66 -2.29 1.27
CA LEU A 138 -8.15 -3.19 0.28
C LEU A 138 -7.05 -4.08 0.80
N HIS A 139 -6.72 -4.00 2.10
CA HIS A 139 -5.68 -4.82 2.68
C HIS A 139 -6.17 -5.71 3.78
N GLY A 140 -5.60 -6.88 3.79
CA GLY A 140 -5.95 -7.98 4.60
C GLY A 140 -6.01 -7.75 6.11
N ASP A 141 -5.39 -6.72 6.62
CA ASP A 141 -5.46 -6.32 8.03
C ASP A 141 -6.29 -5.06 8.24
N MET A 142 -6.63 -4.37 7.15
CA MET A 142 -7.48 -3.19 7.14
C MET A 142 -8.77 -3.54 6.42
N ALA A 143 -9.71 -4.07 7.16
CA ALA A 143 -11.04 -4.37 6.68
C ALA A 143 -11.84 -3.09 6.36
N PRO A 144 -13.01 -3.24 5.73
CA PRO A 144 -13.90 -2.13 5.45
C PRO A 144 -14.08 -1.28 6.72
N PHE A 145 -13.98 0.03 6.57
CA PHE A 145 -14.31 0.93 7.66
C PHE A 145 -15.68 1.54 7.44
N MET A 146 -16.34 1.81 8.55
CA MET A 146 -17.63 2.45 8.57
C MET A 146 -17.46 3.93 8.93
N TRP A 147 -18.21 4.78 8.24
CA TRP A 147 -18.37 6.18 8.62
C TRP A 147 -19.66 6.35 9.40
N GLY A 148 -19.59 6.83 10.62
CA GLY A 148 -20.75 7.12 11.45
C GLY A 148 -20.47 8.18 12.49
N HIS A 149 -21.42 9.11 12.69
CA HIS A 149 -21.34 10.17 13.70
C HIS A 149 -20.06 11.01 13.69
N GLY A 150 -19.50 11.28 12.51
CA GLY A 150 -18.27 12.07 12.38
C GLY A 150 -16.99 11.30 12.75
N LYS A 151 -17.04 9.96 12.89
CA LYS A 151 -15.87 9.12 13.18
C LYS A 151 -15.68 8.06 12.12
N ILE A 152 -14.42 7.85 11.73
CA ILE A 152 -14.00 6.73 10.88
C ILE A 152 -13.79 5.52 11.77
N MET A 153 -14.43 4.42 11.42
CA MET A 153 -14.33 3.16 12.15
C MET A 153 -13.78 2.06 11.23
N PRO A 154 -12.46 1.92 11.11
CA PRO A 154 -11.86 0.79 10.41
C PRO A 154 -12.10 -0.50 11.21
N GLY A 155 -11.97 -1.63 10.55
CA GLY A 155 -11.93 -2.92 11.21
C GLY A 155 -13.25 -3.64 11.43
N ALA A 156 -14.36 -3.16 10.83
CA ALA A 156 -15.67 -3.84 10.96
C ALA A 156 -15.66 -5.32 10.51
N ALA A 157 -14.72 -5.71 9.66
CA ALA A 157 -14.52 -7.08 9.19
C ALA A 157 -13.03 -7.42 9.02
N HIS A 158 -12.23 -7.20 10.04
CA HIS A 158 -10.80 -7.51 10.02
C HIS A 158 -10.57 -9.01 9.74
N ILE A 159 -9.82 -9.33 8.67
CA ILE A 159 -9.65 -10.71 8.22
C ILE A 159 -8.45 -11.42 8.87
N GLY A 160 -7.65 -10.72 9.66
CA GLY A 160 -6.50 -11.27 10.39
C GLY A 160 -5.44 -11.84 9.46
N LEU A 161 -5.11 -11.13 8.37
CA LEU A 161 -4.15 -11.62 7.37
C LEU A 161 -2.80 -11.93 8.01
N MET A 162 -2.25 -11.01 8.82
CA MET A 162 -0.96 -11.19 9.49
C MET A 162 -0.93 -12.43 10.39
N HIS A 163 -2.02 -12.69 11.11
CA HIS A 163 -2.15 -13.90 11.91
C HIS A 163 -2.12 -15.16 11.04
N ARG A 164 -2.79 -15.13 9.89
CA ARG A 164 -2.83 -16.28 8.96
C ARG A 164 -1.49 -16.52 8.27
N LEU A 165 -0.70 -15.47 8.05
CA LEU A 165 0.60 -15.55 7.38
C LEU A 165 1.70 -16.07 8.32
N LYS A 166 1.61 -15.85 9.62
CA LYS A 166 2.60 -16.33 10.61
C LYS A 166 2.69 -17.85 10.59
N GLY A 167 3.89 -18.37 10.38
CA GLY A 167 4.16 -19.83 10.30
C GLY A 167 3.94 -20.44 8.93
N CYS A 168 3.39 -19.70 7.94
CA CYS A 168 3.26 -20.19 6.57
C CYS A 168 4.62 -20.33 5.88
N MET A 169 4.64 -21.20 4.87
CA MET A 169 5.72 -21.20 3.86
C MET A 169 5.59 -19.94 2.98
N PRO A 170 6.70 -19.42 2.42
CA PRO A 170 6.66 -18.21 1.59
C PRO A 170 5.66 -18.26 0.43
N GLU A 171 5.52 -19.41 -0.25
CA GLU A 171 4.60 -19.57 -1.38
C GLU A 171 3.13 -19.59 -0.95
N GLU A 172 2.82 -20.14 0.22
CA GLU A 172 1.46 -20.13 0.77
C GLU A 172 1.06 -18.71 1.13
N ALA A 173 1.96 -17.96 1.77
CA ALA A 173 1.75 -16.58 2.12
C ALA A 173 1.55 -15.69 0.87
N LEU A 174 2.35 -15.89 -0.17
CA LEU A 174 2.24 -15.17 -1.43
C LEU A 174 0.85 -15.32 -2.07
N ARG A 175 0.28 -16.53 -2.06
CA ARG A 175 -1.08 -16.78 -2.58
C ARG A 175 -2.15 -16.03 -1.80
N LEU A 176 -2.02 -15.91 -0.49
CA LEU A 176 -2.94 -15.14 0.34
C LEU A 176 -2.80 -13.64 0.06
N ILE A 177 -1.58 -13.13 -0.01
CA ILE A 177 -1.28 -11.72 -0.30
C ILE A 177 -1.80 -11.32 -1.68
N SER A 178 -1.61 -12.15 -2.70
CA SER A 178 -2.09 -11.91 -4.07
C SER A 178 -3.61 -11.76 -4.19
N ARG A 179 -4.38 -12.19 -3.18
CA ARG A 179 -5.84 -12.14 -3.15
C ARG A 179 -6.41 -11.22 -2.08
N SER A 180 -5.55 -10.61 -1.27
CA SER A 180 -5.99 -9.82 -0.12
C SER A 180 -6.40 -8.39 -0.50
N ASN A 181 -5.99 -7.90 -1.67
CA ASN A 181 -6.19 -6.52 -2.09
C ASN A 181 -6.76 -6.42 -3.51
N GLY A 182 -7.84 -5.68 -3.68
CA GLY A 182 -8.53 -5.49 -4.97
C GLY A 182 -7.86 -4.48 -5.91
N SER A 183 -6.83 -3.76 -5.48
CA SER A 183 -6.09 -2.76 -6.28
C SER A 183 -4.57 -2.88 -6.21
N ALA A 184 -4.05 -3.99 -5.64
CA ALA A 184 -2.62 -4.27 -5.58
C ALA A 184 -2.33 -5.77 -5.71
N PHE A 185 -2.94 -6.43 -6.70
CA PHE A 185 -2.80 -7.86 -6.95
C PHE A 185 -1.47 -8.24 -7.63
N VAL A 186 -0.70 -7.25 -8.11
CA VAL A 186 0.69 -7.37 -8.55
C VAL A 186 1.63 -6.68 -7.57
N ALA A 187 1.31 -5.43 -7.17
CA ALA A 187 2.19 -4.62 -6.36
C ALA A 187 2.44 -5.20 -4.96
N ALA A 188 1.41 -5.69 -4.26
CA ALA A 188 1.59 -6.28 -2.93
C ALA A 188 2.37 -7.61 -2.97
N PRO A 189 2.04 -8.60 -3.85
CA PRO A 189 2.88 -9.78 -4.02
C PRO A 189 4.30 -9.47 -4.46
N LEU A 190 4.51 -8.44 -5.27
CA LEU A 190 5.86 -8.02 -5.69
C LEU A 190 6.66 -7.43 -4.54
N ALA A 191 6.06 -6.57 -3.71
CA ALA A 191 6.71 -6.05 -2.51
C ALA A 191 7.09 -7.19 -1.55
N TYR A 192 6.19 -8.15 -1.36
CA TYR A 192 6.46 -9.36 -0.56
C TYR A 192 7.59 -10.22 -1.17
N SER A 193 7.54 -10.49 -2.48
CA SER A 193 8.59 -11.29 -3.15
C SER A 193 9.96 -10.63 -3.04
N ARG A 194 10.05 -9.30 -3.22
CA ARG A 194 11.28 -8.53 -2.99
C ARG A 194 11.76 -8.64 -1.54
N ALA A 195 10.86 -8.66 -0.56
CA ALA A 195 11.24 -8.85 0.85
C ALA A 195 11.83 -10.25 1.09
N ILE A 196 11.23 -11.31 0.52
CA ILE A 196 11.77 -12.68 0.57
C ILE A 196 13.13 -12.77 -0.14
N GLU A 197 13.23 -12.21 -1.34
CA GLU A 197 14.47 -12.17 -2.13
C GLU A 197 15.59 -11.48 -1.36
N ASN A 198 15.31 -10.32 -0.76
CA ASN A 198 16.29 -9.62 0.07
C ASN A 198 16.66 -10.39 1.35
N ALA A 199 15.70 -11.10 1.98
CA ALA A 199 15.97 -11.92 3.16
C ALA A 199 16.90 -13.10 2.87
N LEU A 200 16.82 -13.65 1.66
CA LEU A 200 17.56 -14.85 1.24
C LEU A 200 18.74 -14.56 0.29
N GLY A 201 18.96 -13.30 -0.08
CA GLY A 201 20.02 -12.91 -1.02
C GLY A 201 19.76 -13.38 -2.46
N ILE A 202 18.49 -13.55 -2.84
CA ILE A 202 18.07 -13.95 -4.19
C ILE A 202 18.07 -12.71 -5.09
N ILE A 203 18.70 -12.81 -6.27
CA ILE A 203 18.75 -11.69 -7.24
C ILE A 203 18.06 -12.15 -8.53
N PRO A 204 16.86 -11.59 -8.85
CA PRO A 204 16.18 -11.84 -10.12
C PRO A 204 17.01 -11.30 -11.31
N ASP A 205 16.93 -11.99 -12.45
CA ASP A 205 17.53 -11.51 -13.70
C ASP A 205 16.78 -10.27 -14.25
N ASP A 206 17.41 -9.59 -15.23
CA ASP A 206 16.87 -8.35 -15.80
C ASP A 206 15.55 -8.61 -16.55
N ALA A 207 15.44 -9.71 -17.28
CA ALA A 207 14.22 -10.05 -17.99
C ALA A 207 13.04 -10.33 -17.05
N THR A 208 13.31 -10.95 -15.90
CA THR A 208 12.32 -11.12 -14.82
C THR A 208 11.90 -9.78 -14.22
N ARG A 209 12.85 -8.87 -13.99
CA ARG A 209 12.55 -7.51 -13.50
C ARG A 209 11.69 -6.74 -14.49
N ASP A 210 12.02 -6.81 -15.78
CA ASP A 210 11.26 -6.20 -16.87
C ASP A 210 9.83 -6.77 -16.97
N ALA A 211 9.68 -8.09 -16.92
CA ALA A 211 8.37 -8.75 -16.94
C ALA A 211 7.49 -8.31 -15.75
N ARG A 212 8.04 -8.28 -14.54
CA ARG A 212 7.36 -7.79 -13.34
C ARG A 212 6.96 -6.32 -13.46
N THR A 213 7.82 -5.50 -14.08
CA THR A 213 7.53 -4.09 -14.34
C THR A 213 6.36 -3.94 -15.31
N ILE A 214 6.34 -4.71 -16.41
CA ILE A 214 5.19 -4.71 -17.34
C ILE A 214 3.90 -5.07 -16.61
N LEU A 215 3.89 -6.14 -15.81
CA LEU A 215 2.70 -6.56 -15.06
C LEU A 215 2.24 -5.48 -14.07
N LEU A 216 3.18 -4.81 -13.39
CA LEU A 216 2.89 -3.71 -12.46
C LEU A 216 2.28 -2.49 -13.16
N GLU A 217 2.80 -2.12 -14.34
CA GLU A 217 2.24 -1.01 -15.11
C GLU A 217 0.88 -1.36 -15.71
N ILE A 218 0.62 -2.63 -16.06
CA ILE A 218 -0.72 -3.08 -16.47
C ILE A 218 -1.70 -2.96 -15.29
N GLU A 219 -1.32 -3.39 -14.09
CA GLU A 219 -2.13 -3.18 -12.88
C GLU A 219 -2.45 -1.70 -12.67
N ARG A 220 -1.46 -0.81 -12.83
CA ARG A 220 -1.64 0.64 -12.69
C ARG A 220 -2.68 1.18 -13.66
N ILE A 221 -2.61 0.78 -14.92
CA ILE A 221 -3.59 1.16 -15.95
C ILE A 221 -5.00 0.69 -15.56
N VAL A 222 -5.12 -0.58 -15.19
CA VAL A 222 -6.42 -1.20 -14.81
C VAL A 222 -7.04 -0.48 -13.62
N VAL A 223 -6.26 -0.27 -12.56
CA VAL A 223 -6.76 0.39 -11.34
C VAL A 223 -7.13 1.85 -11.59
N HIS A 224 -6.31 2.59 -12.33
CA HIS A 224 -6.63 3.98 -12.66
C HIS A 224 -7.85 4.11 -13.58
N CYS A 225 -8.03 3.21 -14.53
CA CYS A 225 -9.26 3.18 -15.36
C CYS A 225 -10.49 2.90 -14.49
N ARG A 226 -10.41 1.97 -13.54
CA ARG A 226 -11.47 1.68 -12.57
C ARG A 226 -11.79 2.89 -11.70
N ASP A 227 -10.78 3.55 -11.13
CA ASP A 227 -10.96 4.74 -10.28
C ASP A 227 -11.60 5.89 -11.06
N ILE A 228 -11.21 6.10 -12.32
CA ILE A 228 -11.83 7.10 -13.21
C ILE A 228 -13.28 6.73 -13.49
N ALA A 229 -13.56 5.47 -13.81
CA ALA A 229 -14.91 4.99 -14.06
C ALA A 229 -15.82 5.19 -12.84
N GLN A 230 -15.35 4.81 -11.66
CA GLN A 230 -16.07 4.97 -10.41
C GLN A 230 -16.37 6.44 -10.10
N MET A 231 -15.36 7.31 -10.23
CA MET A 231 -15.55 8.74 -10.02
C MET A 231 -16.57 9.31 -11.02
N ALA A 232 -16.48 8.91 -12.29
CA ALA A 232 -17.41 9.33 -13.31
C ALA A 232 -18.85 8.85 -13.05
N GLN A 233 -19.02 7.63 -12.50
CA GLN A 233 -20.34 7.12 -12.09
C GLN A 233 -20.91 7.95 -10.93
N LEU A 234 -20.11 8.21 -9.89
CA LEU A 234 -20.55 8.99 -8.72
C LEU A 234 -20.92 10.44 -9.07
N THR A 235 -20.27 11.00 -10.08
CA THR A 235 -20.52 12.38 -10.54
C THR A 235 -21.49 12.49 -11.73
N GLY A 236 -22.02 11.38 -12.21
CA GLY A 236 -23.02 11.34 -13.28
C GLY A 236 -22.47 11.45 -14.71
N PHE A 237 -21.16 11.34 -14.92
CA PHE A 237 -20.51 11.36 -16.25
C PHE A 237 -20.52 9.97 -16.90
N ALA A 238 -21.71 9.46 -17.23
CA ALA A 238 -21.92 8.09 -17.69
C ALA A 238 -21.07 7.70 -18.93
N LEU A 239 -20.87 8.62 -19.86
CA LEU A 239 -20.07 8.34 -21.06
C LEU A 239 -18.60 8.10 -20.71
N LEU A 240 -18.01 8.90 -19.83
CA LEU A 240 -16.65 8.68 -19.33
C LEU A 240 -16.56 7.36 -18.55
N ALA A 241 -17.54 7.09 -17.68
CA ALA A 241 -17.58 5.83 -16.92
C ALA A 241 -17.56 4.63 -17.87
N THR A 242 -18.36 4.66 -18.95
CA THR A 242 -18.40 3.59 -19.96
C THR A 242 -17.05 3.41 -20.67
N HIS A 243 -16.41 4.50 -21.11
CA HIS A 243 -15.12 4.40 -21.80
C HIS A 243 -13.99 3.90 -20.88
N ALA A 244 -13.97 4.34 -19.64
CA ALA A 244 -12.97 3.91 -18.66
C ALA A 244 -13.17 2.43 -18.26
N SER A 245 -14.42 1.99 -18.01
CA SER A 245 -14.74 0.59 -17.75
C SER A 245 -14.42 -0.31 -18.95
N LEU A 246 -14.68 0.15 -20.18
CA LEU A 246 -14.29 -0.59 -21.39
C LEU A 246 -12.77 -0.76 -21.49
N ALA A 247 -11.99 0.24 -21.12
CA ALA A 247 -10.54 0.13 -21.10
C ALA A 247 -10.07 -0.90 -20.07
N GLU A 248 -10.67 -0.94 -18.87
CA GLU A 248 -10.40 -1.98 -17.85
C GLU A 248 -10.74 -3.38 -18.39
N ASP A 249 -11.91 -3.58 -18.98
CA ASP A 249 -12.33 -4.87 -19.52
C ASP A 249 -11.44 -5.35 -20.66
N LEU A 250 -10.99 -4.45 -21.53
CA LEU A 250 -10.03 -4.77 -22.60
C LEU A 250 -8.70 -5.27 -22.02
N CYS A 251 -8.17 -4.60 -21.00
CA CYS A 251 -6.97 -5.07 -20.31
C CYS A 251 -7.16 -6.49 -19.77
N ALA A 252 -8.26 -6.75 -19.06
CA ALA A 252 -8.58 -8.06 -18.51
C ALA A 252 -8.71 -9.14 -19.59
N GLY A 253 -9.32 -8.81 -20.74
CA GLY A 253 -9.44 -9.71 -21.88
C GLY A 253 -8.08 -10.05 -22.52
N LEU A 254 -7.24 -9.05 -22.73
CA LEU A 254 -5.91 -9.21 -23.30
C LEU A 254 -4.99 -10.00 -22.34
N CYS A 255 -5.03 -9.74 -21.03
CA CYS A 255 -4.33 -10.56 -20.05
C CYS A 255 -4.67 -12.03 -20.21
N ALA A 256 -5.97 -12.38 -20.26
CA ALA A 256 -6.38 -13.77 -20.43
C ALA A 256 -5.97 -14.37 -21.78
N HIS A 257 -6.00 -13.58 -22.86
CA HIS A 257 -5.58 -14.04 -24.20
C HIS A 257 -4.10 -14.40 -24.27
N HIS A 258 -3.25 -13.67 -23.54
CA HIS A 258 -1.80 -13.88 -23.49
C HIS A 258 -1.35 -14.76 -22.31
N GLY A 259 -2.24 -15.54 -21.71
CA GLY A 259 -1.91 -16.52 -20.67
C GLY A 259 -1.80 -15.97 -19.25
N ALA A 260 -2.07 -14.70 -19.04
CA ALA A 260 -2.14 -14.12 -17.70
C ALA A 260 -3.53 -14.28 -17.07
N SER A 261 -3.63 -14.18 -15.75
CA SER A 261 -4.93 -14.09 -15.07
C SER A 261 -5.65 -12.80 -15.47
N ARG A 262 -6.98 -12.85 -15.66
CA ARG A 262 -7.79 -11.66 -15.98
C ARG A 262 -7.62 -10.51 -14.98
N ARG A 263 -7.33 -10.82 -13.73
CA ARG A 263 -7.11 -9.86 -12.64
C ARG A 263 -5.64 -9.76 -12.22
N LEU A 264 -4.73 -10.36 -12.97
CA LEU A 264 -3.29 -10.42 -12.67
C LEU A 264 -2.95 -11.07 -11.30
N THR A 265 -3.89 -11.80 -10.71
CA THR A 265 -3.65 -12.56 -9.46
C THR A 265 -2.72 -13.73 -9.72
N ASP A 266 -1.83 -14.03 -8.77
CA ASP A 266 -0.82 -15.11 -8.83
C ASP A 266 0.19 -14.98 -9.97
N MET A 267 0.41 -13.79 -10.48
CA MET A 267 1.37 -13.57 -11.57
C MET A 267 2.81 -13.43 -11.09
N ILE A 268 3.00 -13.06 -9.83
CA ILE A 268 4.33 -12.86 -9.22
C ILE A 268 4.73 -14.10 -8.44
N THR A 269 5.99 -14.50 -8.55
CA THR A 269 6.62 -15.54 -7.72
C THR A 269 7.97 -15.03 -7.23
N PRO A 270 8.50 -15.53 -6.08
CA PRO A 270 9.88 -15.23 -5.74
C PRO A 270 10.80 -15.65 -6.89
N GLN A 271 11.73 -14.75 -7.27
CA GLN A 271 12.68 -14.93 -8.39
C GLN A 271 12.04 -15.03 -9.79
N GLY A 272 10.70 -14.85 -9.95
CA GLY A 272 10.09 -15.05 -11.26
C GLY A 272 8.72 -14.42 -11.42
N ILE A 273 8.06 -14.84 -12.48
CA ILE A 273 6.64 -14.64 -12.78
C ILE A 273 5.99 -16.01 -13.06
N ALA A 274 4.66 -16.06 -13.07
CA ALA A 274 3.93 -17.26 -13.44
C ALA A 274 4.31 -17.73 -14.85
N ALA A 275 4.38 -19.05 -15.05
CA ALA A 275 4.76 -19.65 -16.33
C ALA A 275 3.66 -19.48 -17.40
N GLY A 276 4.06 -19.47 -18.68
CA GLY A 276 3.13 -19.52 -19.81
C GLY A 276 2.53 -18.17 -20.22
N ILE A 277 3.03 -17.06 -19.70
CA ILE A 277 2.58 -15.72 -20.08
C ILE A 277 3.41 -15.21 -21.25
N ASP A 278 2.75 -14.80 -22.34
CA ASP A 278 3.37 -14.05 -23.43
C ASP A 278 3.41 -12.55 -23.06
N ILE A 279 4.41 -12.16 -22.27
CA ILE A 279 4.57 -10.78 -21.77
C ILE A 279 4.74 -9.77 -22.91
N CYS A 280 5.55 -10.10 -23.92
CA CYS A 280 5.83 -9.21 -25.03
C CYS A 280 4.59 -9.01 -25.92
N GLY A 281 3.89 -10.08 -26.28
CA GLY A 281 2.63 -10.00 -27.03
C GLY A 281 1.55 -9.24 -26.25
N LEU A 282 1.46 -9.46 -24.93
CA LEU A 282 0.54 -8.72 -24.06
C LEU A 282 0.84 -7.22 -24.06
N ALA A 283 2.11 -6.84 -23.94
CA ALA A 283 2.54 -5.43 -23.92
C ALA A 283 2.14 -4.71 -25.21
N HIS A 284 2.47 -5.27 -26.37
CA HIS A 284 2.11 -4.69 -27.67
C HIS A 284 0.58 -4.62 -27.87
N ALA A 285 -0.13 -5.71 -27.56
CA ALA A 285 -1.60 -5.75 -27.70
C ALA A 285 -2.30 -4.68 -26.82
N LEU A 286 -1.80 -4.46 -25.60
CA LEU A 286 -2.32 -3.40 -24.71
C LEU A 286 -2.06 -2.01 -25.26
N HIS A 287 -0.83 -1.74 -25.72
CA HIS A 287 -0.48 -0.45 -26.33
C HIS A 287 -1.40 -0.16 -27.52
N ASP A 288 -1.54 -1.09 -28.46
CA ASP A 288 -2.36 -0.91 -29.67
C ASP A 288 -3.86 -0.77 -29.36
N ALA A 289 -4.34 -1.43 -28.31
CA ALA A 289 -5.75 -1.35 -27.92
C ALA A 289 -6.08 -0.05 -27.17
N LEU A 290 -5.20 0.47 -26.33
CA LEU A 290 -5.49 1.58 -25.43
C LEU A 290 -5.07 2.95 -25.98
N MET A 291 -3.95 3.04 -26.68
CA MET A 291 -3.47 4.33 -27.21
C MET A 291 -4.49 5.09 -28.05
N PRO A 292 -5.28 4.45 -28.96
CA PRO A 292 -6.32 5.15 -29.71
C PRO A 292 -7.51 5.62 -28.88
N ARG A 293 -7.71 5.03 -27.68
CA ARG A 293 -8.85 5.34 -26.79
C ARG A 293 -8.53 6.46 -25.81
N LEU A 294 -7.26 6.64 -25.50
CA LEU A 294 -6.82 7.60 -24.49
C LEU A 294 -7.28 9.04 -24.78
N PRO A 295 -7.19 9.59 -26.01
CA PRO A 295 -7.68 10.94 -26.29
C PRO A 295 -9.19 11.14 -26.02
N VAL A 296 -10.01 10.10 -26.21
CA VAL A 296 -11.46 10.15 -25.91
C VAL A 296 -11.67 10.24 -24.40
N ILE A 297 -11.00 9.38 -23.63
CA ILE A 297 -11.06 9.39 -22.17
C ILE A 297 -10.59 10.74 -21.62
N GLU A 298 -9.49 11.28 -22.13
CA GLU A 298 -8.94 12.59 -21.74
C GLU A 298 -9.91 13.74 -22.01
N GLY A 299 -10.51 13.77 -23.19
CA GLY A 299 -11.49 14.79 -23.56
C GLY A 299 -12.77 14.76 -22.71
N LEU A 300 -13.25 13.57 -22.37
CA LEU A 300 -14.40 13.39 -21.48
C LEU A 300 -14.05 13.70 -20.01
N HIS A 301 -12.87 13.31 -19.57
CA HIS A 301 -12.41 13.52 -18.20
C HIS A 301 -12.36 15.01 -17.82
N PHE A 302 -11.99 15.88 -18.76
CA PHE A 302 -11.91 17.31 -18.52
C PHE A 302 -13.27 17.92 -18.05
N GLN A 303 -14.38 17.30 -18.41
CA GLN A 303 -15.71 17.74 -17.99
C GLN A 303 -15.97 17.61 -16.49
N MET A 304 -15.18 16.80 -15.77
CA MET A 304 -15.31 16.64 -14.32
C MET A 304 -14.57 17.72 -13.51
N ALA A 305 -13.80 18.61 -14.15
CA ALA A 305 -12.97 19.59 -13.47
C ALA A 305 -13.74 20.42 -12.43
N GLU A 306 -14.83 21.03 -12.83
CA GLU A 306 -15.69 21.87 -11.96
C GLU A 306 -16.19 21.11 -10.71
N THR A 307 -16.49 19.82 -10.85
CA THR A 307 -17.01 19.00 -9.74
C THR A 307 -15.91 18.60 -8.77
N LEU A 308 -14.67 18.46 -9.24
CA LEU A 308 -13.57 17.88 -8.48
C LEU A 308 -12.55 18.90 -7.98
N GLU A 309 -12.57 20.13 -8.50
CA GLU A 309 -11.76 21.23 -7.99
C GLU A 309 -12.16 21.57 -6.55
N GLY A 310 -11.16 21.61 -5.66
CA GLY A 310 -11.37 21.85 -4.23
C GLY A 310 -11.86 20.63 -3.43
N LEU A 311 -12.32 19.56 -4.08
CA LEU A 311 -12.84 18.38 -3.39
C LEU A 311 -11.76 17.68 -2.56
N GLY A 312 -11.98 17.56 -1.25
CA GLY A 312 -11.09 16.84 -0.35
C GLY A 312 -9.63 17.30 -0.46
N THR A 313 -9.40 18.61 -0.38
CA THR A 313 -8.07 19.23 -0.53
C THR A 313 -7.14 18.88 0.63
N ILE A 314 -5.98 18.31 0.31
CA ILE A 314 -4.90 18.06 1.27
C ILE A 314 -3.76 19.05 0.98
N PRO A 315 -3.54 20.04 1.86
CA PRO A 315 -2.46 21.00 1.69
C PRO A 315 -1.07 20.33 1.76
N PRO A 316 -0.03 20.87 1.08
CA PRO A 316 1.33 20.30 1.11
C PRO A 316 1.90 20.09 2.51
N ALA A 317 1.67 21.01 3.44
CA ALA A 317 2.12 20.89 4.83
C ALA A 317 1.48 19.69 5.55
N ARG A 318 0.19 19.42 5.29
CA ARG A 318 -0.50 18.26 5.85
C ARG A 318 0.01 16.96 5.23
N ALA A 319 0.19 16.93 3.92
CA ALA A 319 0.77 15.78 3.22
C ALA A 319 2.17 15.44 3.75
N GLN A 320 2.96 16.46 4.07
CA GLN A 320 4.28 16.29 4.68
C GLN A 320 4.18 15.75 6.10
N ALA A 321 3.33 16.33 6.95
CA ALA A 321 3.17 15.90 8.35
C ALA A 321 2.68 14.45 8.48
N LEU A 322 1.85 14.00 7.53
CA LEU A 322 1.32 12.63 7.47
C LEU A 322 2.20 11.68 6.64
N CYS A 323 3.34 12.14 6.15
CA CYS A 323 4.23 11.34 5.30
C CYS A 323 3.51 10.68 4.12
N LEU A 324 2.54 11.39 3.50
CA LEU A 324 1.78 10.84 2.37
C LEU A 324 2.70 10.65 1.17
N GLY A 325 2.75 9.43 0.66
CA GLY A 325 3.37 9.06 -0.61
C GLY A 325 2.34 8.90 -1.72
N GLY A 326 2.77 8.26 -2.79
CA GLY A 326 1.91 7.84 -3.88
C GLY A 326 1.15 8.96 -4.58
N LEU A 327 0.05 8.59 -5.21
CA LEU A 327 -0.83 9.50 -5.95
C LEU A 327 -1.33 10.67 -5.09
N VAL A 328 -1.73 10.41 -3.86
CA VAL A 328 -2.25 11.42 -2.92
C VAL A 328 -1.17 12.43 -2.54
N GLY A 329 0.02 11.94 -2.21
CA GLY A 329 1.18 12.78 -1.90
C GLY A 329 1.60 13.65 -3.10
N ARG A 330 1.68 13.06 -4.29
CA ARG A 330 2.05 13.78 -5.52
C ARG A 330 0.99 14.82 -5.93
N ALA A 331 -0.29 14.55 -5.71
CA ALA A 331 -1.35 15.54 -5.90
C ALA A 331 -1.19 16.75 -4.98
N SER A 332 -0.59 16.56 -3.81
CA SER A 332 -0.33 17.57 -2.79
C SER A 332 1.09 18.15 -2.86
N GLY A 333 1.76 18.05 -4.00
CA GLY A 333 3.06 18.69 -4.25
C GLY A 333 4.29 17.89 -3.81
N ARG A 334 4.15 16.65 -3.35
CA ARG A 334 5.28 15.79 -3.02
C ARG A 334 5.82 15.10 -4.27
N SER A 335 7.13 15.11 -4.45
CA SER A 335 7.79 14.50 -5.61
C SER A 335 8.27 13.06 -5.38
N PHE A 336 7.93 12.46 -4.24
CA PHE A 336 8.36 11.11 -3.89
C PHE A 336 7.65 10.05 -4.74
N ASP A 337 8.43 9.14 -5.30
CA ASP A 337 7.95 8.01 -6.10
C ASP A 337 9.01 6.91 -6.05
N LEU A 338 8.66 5.73 -5.54
CA LEU A 338 9.59 4.61 -5.41
C LEU A 338 10.17 4.13 -6.75
N ARG A 339 9.46 4.36 -7.85
CA ARG A 339 9.97 4.02 -9.20
C ARG A 339 11.27 4.76 -9.56
N GLN A 340 11.54 5.90 -8.90
CA GLN A 340 12.78 6.66 -9.08
C GLN A 340 13.96 6.08 -8.27
N LEU A 341 13.68 5.21 -7.30
CA LEU A 341 14.68 4.56 -6.46
C LEU A 341 15.07 3.16 -6.96
N GLU A 342 14.42 2.68 -8.00
CA GLU A 342 14.74 1.39 -8.60
C GLU A 342 16.06 1.50 -9.37
N ASP A 343 16.99 0.54 -9.13
CA ASP A 343 18.34 0.52 -9.74
C ASP A 343 18.31 0.41 -11.27
N ASP A 344 17.16 0.09 -11.85
CA ASP A 344 17.03 -0.06 -13.30
C ASP A 344 16.72 1.27 -13.99
N MET A 345 17.78 2.08 -14.15
CA MET A 345 17.72 3.37 -14.82
C MET A 345 17.25 3.29 -16.28
N ARG A 346 17.22 2.12 -16.91
CA ARG A 346 16.83 1.94 -18.32
C ARG A 346 15.37 2.30 -18.57
N HIS A 347 14.53 2.14 -17.55
CA HIS A 347 13.08 2.25 -17.67
C HIS A 347 12.46 3.22 -16.66
N VAL A 348 13.27 4.07 -16.03
CA VAL A 348 12.76 5.07 -15.09
C VAL A 348 11.74 5.95 -15.79
N PRO A 349 10.53 6.10 -15.23
CA PRO A 349 9.57 7.07 -15.73
C PRO A 349 10.20 8.45 -15.69
N GLY A 350 9.85 9.28 -16.64
CA GLY A 350 10.14 10.70 -16.55
C GLY A 350 9.72 11.22 -15.16
N ARG A 351 10.29 12.34 -14.75
CA ARG A 351 10.05 12.95 -13.43
C ARG A 351 8.59 12.76 -13.02
N ALA A 352 8.35 12.09 -11.89
CA ALA A 352 6.99 11.84 -11.41
C ALA A 352 6.18 13.12 -11.45
N GLY A 353 5.05 13.09 -12.14
CA GLY A 353 4.13 14.21 -12.18
C GLY A 353 3.73 14.58 -10.75
N SER A 354 3.89 15.84 -10.38
CA SER A 354 3.35 16.37 -9.13
C SER A 354 2.47 17.57 -9.42
N ARG A 355 1.44 17.75 -8.62
CA ARG A 355 0.51 18.86 -8.72
C ARG A 355 0.42 19.54 -7.36
N LEU A 356 -0.03 20.80 -7.31
CA LEU A 356 -0.12 21.56 -6.07
C LEU A 356 -1.56 21.70 -5.56
N GLY A 357 -2.55 21.28 -6.32
CA GLY A 357 -3.97 21.41 -5.96
C GLY A 357 -4.34 20.62 -4.70
N GLY A 358 -3.79 19.43 -4.55
CA GLY A 358 -4.08 18.54 -3.43
C GLY A 358 -5.52 18.04 -3.37
N ASP A 359 -6.32 18.31 -4.38
CA ASP A 359 -7.77 18.06 -4.44
C ASP A 359 -8.11 16.86 -5.35
N GLY A 360 -9.41 16.58 -5.48
CA GLY A 360 -9.93 15.50 -6.32
C GLY A 360 -9.51 15.65 -7.78
N TRP A 361 -9.51 16.87 -8.30
CA TRP A 361 -9.10 17.15 -9.67
C TRP A 361 -7.62 16.86 -9.91
N ALA A 362 -6.76 17.31 -9.03
CA ALA A 362 -5.31 17.04 -9.11
C ALA A 362 -5.03 15.52 -9.08
N ARG A 363 -5.73 14.76 -8.22
CA ARG A 363 -5.62 13.29 -8.16
C ARG A 363 -6.08 12.62 -9.44
N GLN A 364 -7.20 13.07 -10.03
CA GLN A 364 -7.72 12.50 -11.27
C GLN A 364 -6.82 12.80 -12.47
N CYS A 365 -6.27 14.00 -12.56
CA CYS A 365 -5.30 14.35 -13.60
C CYS A 365 -4.03 13.47 -13.52
N LEU A 366 -3.54 13.20 -12.30
CA LEU A 366 -2.38 12.31 -12.13
C LEU A 366 -2.68 10.88 -12.59
N ARG A 367 -3.89 10.35 -12.38
CA ARG A 367 -4.28 9.03 -12.89
C ARG A 367 -4.16 8.94 -14.42
N LEU A 368 -4.64 9.96 -15.13
CA LEU A 368 -4.48 10.01 -16.60
C LEU A 368 -3.03 10.13 -17.05
N ASP A 369 -2.26 10.99 -16.37
CA ASP A 369 -0.83 11.12 -16.65
C ASP A 369 -0.11 9.78 -16.45
N GLU A 370 -0.42 9.05 -15.37
CA GLU A 370 0.16 7.74 -15.08
C GLU A 370 -0.28 6.65 -16.07
N ILE A 371 -1.53 6.62 -16.53
CA ILE A 371 -1.96 5.70 -17.60
C ILE A 371 -1.11 5.91 -18.86
N ARG A 372 -0.92 7.18 -19.27
CA ARG A 372 -0.13 7.52 -20.44
C ARG A 372 1.33 7.10 -20.28
N ASP A 373 1.89 7.37 -19.11
CA ASP A 373 3.29 7.05 -18.81
C ASP A 373 3.50 5.54 -18.70
N SER A 374 2.55 4.80 -18.13
CA SER A 374 2.57 3.33 -18.06
C SER A 374 2.55 2.71 -19.46
N LEU A 375 1.68 3.17 -20.37
CA LEU A 375 1.66 2.69 -21.75
C LEU A 375 3.00 2.90 -22.46
N ARG A 376 3.60 4.08 -22.30
CA ARG A 376 4.92 4.38 -22.89
C ARG A 376 6.03 3.52 -22.27
N ARG A 377 5.96 3.25 -20.98
CA ARG A 377 6.93 2.42 -20.27
C ARG A 377 6.84 0.97 -20.74
N ILE A 378 5.64 0.44 -20.82
CA ILE A 378 5.37 -0.92 -21.34
C ILE A 378 5.94 -1.09 -22.75
N ASP A 379 5.64 -0.15 -23.66
CA ASP A 379 6.13 -0.18 -25.04
C ASP A 379 7.66 -0.15 -25.12
N ARG A 380 8.30 0.71 -24.33
CA ARG A 380 9.76 0.80 -24.28
C ARG A 380 10.41 -0.47 -23.76
N ILE A 381 9.87 -1.05 -22.67
CA ILE A 381 10.40 -2.31 -22.13
C ILE A 381 10.20 -3.44 -23.14
N ALA A 382 9.02 -3.52 -23.77
CA ALA A 382 8.71 -4.54 -24.75
C ALA A 382 9.63 -4.53 -25.97
N ALA A 383 10.10 -3.34 -26.39
CA ALA A 383 11.02 -3.19 -27.51
C ALA A 383 12.41 -3.83 -27.26
N ASP A 384 12.86 -3.84 -26.02
CA ASP A 384 14.17 -4.38 -25.61
C ASP A 384 14.05 -5.67 -24.78
N PHE A 385 12.86 -6.28 -24.75
CA PHE A 385 12.54 -7.39 -23.83
C PHE A 385 13.33 -8.65 -24.16
N GLY A 386 14.15 -9.08 -23.21
CA GLY A 386 14.79 -10.40 -23.23
C GLY A 386 13.79 -11.49 -22.82
N VAL A 387 13.98 -12.72 -23.32
CA VAL A 387 13.19 -13.86 -22.84
C VAL A 387 13.64 -14.19 -21.41
N PRO A 388 12.73 -14.18 -20.42
CA PRO A 388 13.09 -14.58 -19.06
C PRO A 388 13.66 -15.99 -19.06
N LEU A 389 14.76 -16.16 -18.35
CA LEU A 389 15.28 -17.51 -18.12
C LEU A 389 14.21 -18.30 -17.35
N PRO A 390 13.97 -19.59 -17.72
CA PRO A 390 13.11 -20.42 -16.91
C PRO A 390 13.75 -20.52 -15.52
N SER A 391 13.25 -19.71 -14.58
CA SER A 391 13.70 -19.79 -13.20
C SER A 391 13.27 -21.12 -12.62
N PRO A 392 14.22 -21.95 -12.13
CA PRO A 392 13.82 -23.02 -11.24
C PRO A 392 13.01 -22.39 -10.11
N ALA A 393 12.02 -23.13 -9.58
CA ALA A 393 11.29 -22.66 -8.41
C ALA A 393 12.33 -22.16 -7.39
N ALA A 394 12.21 -20.90 -6.96
CA ALA A 394 13.19 -20.32 -6.07
C ALA A 394 13.28 -21.19 -4.81
N ASP A 395 14.49 -21.55 -4.42
CA ASP A 395 14.68 -22.16 -3.11
C ASP A 395 14.46 -21.07 -2.06
N THR A 396 13.25 -21.07 -1.50
CA THR A 396 12.87 -20.15 -0.42
C THR A 396 13.22 -20.70 0.95
N SER A 397 14.05 -21.76 1.02
CA SER A 397 14.56 -22.32 2.26
C SER A 397 15.61 -21.41 2.90
N GLY A 398 15.53 -21.23 4.21
CA GLY A 398 16.50 -20.44 4.94
C GLY A 398 15.94 -19.63 6.09
N SER A 399 16.78 -18.79 6.65
CA SER A 399 16.44 -17.82 7.68
C SER A 399 17.06 -16.48 7.32
N GLY A 400 16.33 -15.40 7.53
CA GLY A 400 16.80 -14.07 7.21
C GLY A 400 15.73 -13.01 7.43
N GLU A 401 16.12 -11.77 7.28
CA GLU A 401 15.26 -10.59 7.39
C GLU A 401 15.40 -9.75 6.12
N GLY A 402 14.28 -9.32 5.55
CA GLY A 402 14.29 -8.53 4.33
C GLY A 402 13.16 -7.53 4.26
N ILE A 403 13.40 -6.47 3.51
CA ILE A 403 12.44 -5.40 3.23
C ILE A 403 12.26 -5.32 1.72
N GLY A 404 11.02 -5.28 1.25
CA GLY A 404 10.66 -5.04 -0.13
C GLY A 404 9.72 -3.85 -0.25
N ALA A 405 9.82 -3.12 -1.35
CA ALA A 405 8.99 -1.96 -1.61
C ALA A 405 8.64 -1.87 -3.09
N VAL A 406 7.45 -1.33 -3.38
CA VAL A 406 6.93 -1.15 -4.74
C VAL A 406 6.02 0.06 -4.78
N GLU A 407 6.13 0.89 -5.82
CA GLU A 407 5.14 1.93 -6.10
C GLU A 407 3.92 1.31 -6.78
N GLY A 408 2.88 1.05 -6.01
CA GLY A 408 1.59 0.59 -6.54
C GLY A 408 0.76 1.72 -7.16
N PRO A 409 -0.43 1.42 -7.70
CA PRO A 409 -1.31 2.43 -8.32
C PRO A 409 -1.73 3.56 -7.37
N HIS A 410 -2.00 3.25 -6.11
CA HIS A 410 -2.41 4.23 -5.10
C HIS A 410 -1.24 4.78 -4.30
N GLY A 411 -0.05 4.17 -4.38
CA GLY A 411 1.17 4.63 -3.70
C GLY A 411 2.09 3.51 -3.27
N ASP A 412 3.05 3.87 -2.44
CA ASP A 412 4.12 3.00 -1.98
C ASP A 412 3.60 1.88 -1.06
N ILE A 413 3.88 0.64 -1.43
CA ILE A 413 3.61 -0.57 -0.66
C ILE A 413 4.93 -1.08 -0.12
N TRP A 414 4.97 -1.35 1.18
CA TRP A 414 6.14 -1.83 1.88
C TRP A 414 5.85 -3.15 2.55
N CYS A 415 6.80 -4.07 2.44
CA CYS A 415 6.75 -5.36 3.11
C CYS A 415 8.06 -5.61 3.86
N TRP A 416 7.96 -6.00 5.12
CA TRP A 416 9.05 -6.57 5.89
C TRP A 416 8.73 -8.00 6.23
N VAL A 417 9.72 -8.87 6.12
CA VAL A 417 9.61 -10.28 6.51
C VAL A 417 10.78 -10.69 7.38
N ARG A 418 10.52 -11.62 8.31
CA ARG A 418 11.53 -12.37 9.02
C ARG A 418 11.23 -13.86 8.83
N LEU A 419 12.18 -14.56 8.24
CA LEU A 419 12.13 -16.00 8.03
C LEU A 419 12.94 -16.71 9.11
N LYS A 420 12.37 -17.77 9.65
CA LYS A 420 13.02 -18.72 10.53
C LYS A 420 12.69 -20.14 10.09
N GLU A 421 13.72 -20.95 9.82
CA GLU A 421 13.53 -22.32 9.36
C GLU A 421 12.58 -22.44 8.16
N SER A 422 12.75 -21.55 7.17
CA SER A 422 11.96 -21.48 5.94
C SER A 422 10.48 -21.09 6.13
N ARG A 423 10.10 -20.59 7.28
CA ARG A 423 8.74 -20.13 7.59
C ARG A 423 8.73 -18.67 8.01
N LEU A 424 7.61 -18.01 7.78
CA LEU A 424 7.39 -16.65 8.23
C LEU A 424 7.28 -16.62 9.77
N ASP A 425 8.28 -16.05 10.44
CA ASP A 425 8.29 -15.78 11.88
C ASP A 425 7.70 -14.39 12.18
N GLY A 426 7.88 -13.44 11.26
CA GLY A 426 7.29 -12.11 11.32
C GLY A 426 7.03 -11.55 9.92
N ILE A 427 6.00 -10.76 9.81
CA ILE A 427 5.65 -10.05 8.58
C ILE A 427 4.96 -8.73 8.92
N MET A 428 5.26 -7.68 8.16
CA MET A 428 4.52 -6.43 8.10
C MET A 428 4.26 -6.13 6.62
N LEU A 429 3.03 -5.75 6.31
CA LEU A 429 2.63 -5.27 4.99
C LEU A 429 1.93 -3.92 5.16
N ARG A 430 2.52 -2.85 4.64
CA ARG A 430 1.98 -1.50 4.73
C ARG A 430 1.36 -1.10 3.40
N ASP A 431 0.08 -0.79 3.44
CA ASP A 431 -0.72 -0.22 2.36
C ASP A 431 -0.64 1.30 2.35
N PRO A 432 -0.60 1.98 1.20
CA PRO A 432 -0.68 3.43 1.11
C PRO A 432 -1.96 4.03 1.75
N ALA A 433 -3.07 3.29 1.78
CA ALA A 433 -4.29 3.70 2.44
C ALA A 433 -4.08 4.01 3.93
N LEU A 434 -3.20 3.27 4.61
CA LEU A 434 -2.91 3.49 6.04
C LEU A 434 -2.39 4.90 6.31
N ALA A 435 -1.55 5.44 5.44
CA ALA A 435 -1.05 6.82 5.58
C ALA A 435 -2.18 7.86 5.37
N THR A 436 -3.13 7.59 4.46
CA THR A 436 -4.24 8.51 4.16
C THR A 436 -5.31 8.54 5.24
N LEU A 437 -5.44 7.51 6.09
CA LEU A 437 -6.40 7.48 7.20
C LEU A 437 -6.27 8.71 8.12
N GLY A 438 -5.04 9.16 8.39
CA GLY A 438 -4.80 10.35 9.20
C GLY A 438 -5.33 11.66 8.62
N SER A 439 -5.65 11.72 7.32
CA SER A 439 -6.23 12.90 6.68
C SER A 439 -7.76 12.90 6.69
N LEU A 440 -8.41 11.74 6.75
CA LEU A 440 -9.86 11.59 6.59
C LEU A 440 -10.70 12.43 7.57
N PRO A 441 -10.39 12.50 8.89
CA PRO A 441 -11.20 13.30 9.82
C PRO A 441 -11.32 14.79 9.46
N ALA A 442 -10.34 15.31 8.71
CA ALA A 442 -10.35 16.72 8.28
C ALA A 442 -10.98 16.91 6.88
N LEU A 443 -11.29 15.85 6.17
CA LEU A 443 -11.81 15.89 4.79
C LEU A 443 -13.28 15.49 4.70
N MET A 444 -13.79 14.79 5.71
CA MET A 444 -15.11 14.18 5.67
C MET A 444 -16.09 14.97 6.53
N HIS A 445 -17.10 15.53 5.91
CA HIS A 445 -18.07 16.44 6.56
C HIS A 445 -19.53 16.16 6.20
N ASP A 446 -19.79 15.61 5.00
CA ASP A 446 -21.13 15.29 4.48
C ASP A 446 -21.11 13.95 3.75
N ILE A 447 -22.09 13.08 4.02
CA ILE A 447 -22.11 11.70 3.51
C ILE A 447 -21.98 11.64 1.98
N TRP A 448 -22.57 12.56 1.26
CA TRP A 448 -22.52 12.56 -0.20
C TRP A 448 -21.16 13.00 -0.74
N GLU A 449 -20.60 14.08 -0.20
CA GLU A 449 -19.30 14.59 -0.54
C GLU A 449 -18.21 13.62 -0.09
N ASP A 450 -18.37 13.00 1.07
CA ASP A 450 -17.46 12.01 1.64
C ASP A 450 -17.23 10.81 0.69
N ARG A 451 -18.26 10.35 -0.02
CA ARG A 451 -18.13 9.28 -1.04
C ARG A 451 -17.21 9.69 -2.19
N LEU A 452 -17.35 10.93 -2.66
CA LEU A 452 -16.49 11.49 -3.71
C LEU A 452 -15.05 11.67 -3.21
N VAL A 453 -14.88 12.15 -1.97
CA VAL A 453 -13.56 12.28 -1.34
C VAL A 453 -12.87 10.93 -1.27
N LEU A 454 -13.54 9.90 -0.75
CA LEU A 454 -12.99 8.55 -0.62
C LEU A 454 -12.61 7.95 -1.98
N ALA A 455 -13.51 8.00 -2.96
CA ALA A 455 -13.22 7.54 -4.32
C ALA A 455 -12.04 8.29 -4.94
N SER A 456 -11.92 9.60 -4.69
CA SER A 456 -10.79 10.40 -5.18
C SER A 456 -9.45 9.98 -4.58
N LEU A 457 -9.46 9.49 -3.33
CA LEU A 457 -8.27 9.00 -2.61
C LEU A 457 -7.89 7.57 -3.02
N GLY A 458 -8.72 6.88 -3.81
CA GLY A 458 -8.50 5.49 -4.22
C GLY A 458 -9.14 4.47 -3.27
N PHE A 459 -10.05 4.90 -2.39
CA PHE A 459 -10.90 3.98 -1.65
C PHE A 459 -12.15 3.62 -2.47
N ASP A 460 -12.55 2.35 -2.39
CA ASP A 460 -13.80 1.92 -3.02
C ASP A 460 -14.97 2.14 -2.07
N PRO A 461 -15.87 3.11 -2.33
CA PRO A 461 -17.07 3.36 -1.53
C PRO A 461 -18.21 2.38 -1.84
N ALA A 462 -17.91 1.14 -2.26
CA ALA A 462 -18.94 0.17 -2.60
C ALA A 462 -19.86 -0.14 -1.40
N GLY A 463 -21.16 -0.17 -1.65
CA GLY A 463 -22.15 -0.75 -0.76
C GLY A 463 -22.96 0.21 0.13
N ALA A 464 -22.97 1.52 -0.15
CA ALA A 464 -23.85 2.43 0.59
C ALA A 464 -25.34 2.33 0.21
N ASP A 465 -25.70 1.58 -0.84
CA ASP A 465 -27.06 1.47 -1.37
C ASP A 465 -27.60 0.03 -1.37
N GLN A 466 -27.06 -0.91 -0.55
CA GLN A 466 -27.63 -2.25 -0.39
C GLN A 466 -28.17 -2.49 1.01
#